data_b9cd1dfd13d39828220ad36eed80d772
#
_entry.id   b9cd1dfd13d39828220ad36eed80d772
#
_cell.length_a   1.000
_cell.length_b   1.000
_cell.length_c   1.000
_cell.angle_alpha   90.00
_cell.angle_beta   90.00
_cell.angle_gamma   90.00
#
_symmetry.space_group_name_H-M   'P 1'
#
loop_
_entity.id
_entity.type
_entity.pdbx_description
1 polymer ?
#
loop_
_entity_poly.entity_id
_entity_poly.type
_entity_poly.pdbx_seq_one_letter_code
_entity_poly.pdbx_strand_id
1 'polypeptide(L)'
;MKLSVQKIQLTLAISFLTLINLTLLSYTQVQAQLGNSKGQLNQSLIFAAPPPPPDIGEPGKRAEAGSRGCGGDMNKPLTSSQKRLTALVPVYSKSELVFAATTAEYPSFSFYVPYSSDFAYGEFVLEDEAQNQTIYKTSLAGAPGVVNLRLPSKAAPLEIGKRYRWYFNIYCKKDNQIIADVEGYVRREQLNSALKSQLEKATPNQRVSLYAANGIWYEALRAASELRRTNGQDTSWAALLQTVGLNDFATEPKVECCNLESQQ
;
A
#
# COMPACT_ATOMS: atom_id res chain seq x y z
N MET A 1 -85.13 0.80 4.42
CA MET A 1 -83.93 0.61 3.58
C MET A 1 -82.86 1.70 3.78
N LYS A 2 -82.97 2.65 4.73
CA LYS A 2 -81.97 3.70 5.01
C LYS A 2 -80.98 3.34 6.14
N LEU A 3 -81.24 2.38 7.01
CA LEU A 3 -80.38 2.02 8.13
C LEU A 3 -79.18 1.11 7.76
N SER A 4 -79.21 0.40 6.63
CA SER A 4 -78.15 -0.51 6.19
C SER A 4 -76.97 0.21 5.60
N VAL A 5 -77.20 1.35 4.92
CA VAL A 5 -76.12 2.11 4.24
C VAL A 5 -75.23 2.88 5.22
N GLN A 6 -75.79 3.34 6.34
CA GLN A 6 -75.01 4.07 7.36
C GLN A 6 -74.04 3.18 8.14
N LYS A 7 -74.42 1.91 8.38
CA LYS A 7 -73.54 0.95 9.07
C LYS A 7 -72.36 0.50 8.21
N ILE A 8 -72.54 0.40 6.89
CA ILE A 8 -71.50 0.05 5.94
C ILE A 8 -70.46 1.20 5.78
N GLN A 9 -70.92 2.43 5.78
CA GLN A 9 -70.00 3.59 5.71
C GLN A 9 -69.16 3.78 6.99
N LEU A 10 -69.72 3.45 8.15
CA LEU A 10 -68.99 3.57 9.43
C LEU A 10 -67.92 2.51 9.58
N THR A 11 -68.14 1.28 9.11
CA THR A 11 -67.16 0.20 9.13
C THR A 11 -66.00 0.42 8.16
N LEU A 12 -66.25 1.00 7.00
CA LEU A 12 -65.21 1.39 6.03
C LEU A 12 -64.31 2.52 6.54
N ALA A 13 -64.84 3.49 7.25
CA ALA A 13 -64.09 4.60 7.81
C ALA A 13 -63.14 4.15 8.94
N ILE A 14 -63.59 3.22 9.78
CA ILE A 14 -62.74 2.66 10.88
C ILE A 14 -61.61 1.78 10.33
N SER A 15 -61.85 1.00 9.29
CA SER A 15 -60.79 0.21 8.63
C SER A 15 -59.73 1.08 7.94
N PHE A 16 -60.07 2.21 7.42
CA PHE A 16 -59.13 3.12 6.78
C PHE A 16 -58.26 3.85 7.80
N LEU A 17 -58.77 4.21 8.98
CA LEU A 17 -58.00 4.87 10.04
C LEU A 17 -56.98 3.90 10.68
N THR A 18 -57.27 2.60 10.79
CA THR A 18 -56.35 1.59 11.34
C THR A 18 -55.21 1.31 10.38
N LEU A 19 -55.41 1.32 9.08
CA LEU A 19 -54.36 1.14 8.07
C LEU A 19 -53.36 2.35 8.03
N ILE A 20 -53.82 3.55 8.22
CA ILE A 20 -52.98 4.76 8.25
C ILE A 20 -52.07 4.75 9.50
N ASN A 21 -52.55 4.30 10.64
CA ASN A 21 -51.76 4.24 11.85
C ASN A 21 -50.69 3.13 11.80
N LEU A 22 -50.89 2.02 11.11
CA LEU A 22 -49.87 0.97 10.93
C LEU A 22 -48.72 1.42 10.02
N THR A 23 -48.98 2.27 9.02
CA THR A 23 -47.92 2.77 8.11
C THR A 23 -47.08 3.87 8.77
N LEU A 24 -47.64 4.67 9.67
CA LEU A 24 -46.89 5.70 10.40
C LEU A 24 -45.96 5.14 11.49
N LEU A 25 -46.30 4.01 12.09
CA LEU A 25 -45.44 3.31 13.06
C LEU A 25 -44.21 2.66 12.42
N SER A 26 -44.28 2.32 11.14
CA SER A 26 -43.15 1.75 10.42
C SER A 26 -42.12 2.79 9.99
N TYR A 27 -42.52 4.02 9.78
CA TYR A 27 -41.62 5.11 9.37
C TYR A 27 -40.75 5.66 10.54
N THR A 28 -41.20 5.55 11.79
CA THR A 28 -40.45 6.08 12.93
C THR A 28 -39.35 5.14 13.42
N GLN A 29 -39.36 3.86 13.06
CA GLN A 29 -38.29 2.93 13.47
C GLN A 29 -37.06 2.95 12.55
N VAL A 30 -37.15 3.45 11.34
CA VAL A 30 -36.00 3.53 10.40
C VAL A 30 -35.12 4.73 10.71
N GLN A 31 -35.63 5.80 11.30
CA GLN A 31 -34.83 6.99 11.63
C GLN A 31 -34.08 6.90 12.98
N ALA A 32 -34.47 6.01 13.88
CA ALA A 32 -33.83 5.88 15.18
C ALA A 32 -32.48 5.10 15.15
N GLN A 33 -32.15 4.42 14.05
CA GLN A 33 -30.86 3.70 13.89
C GLN A 33 -29.74 4.51 13.22
N LEU A 34 -30.03 5.73 12.74
CA LEU A 34 -29.03 6.60 12.10
C LEU A 34 -28.33 7.55 13.11
N GLY A 35 -28.65 7.49 14.38
CA GLY A 35 -28.29 8.51 15.36
C GLY A 35 -27.25 8.12 16.41
N ASN A 36 -26.58 6.97 16.41
CA ASN A 36 -25.58 6.68 17.47
C ASN A 36 -24.53 5.64 17.11
N SER A 37 -23.96 5.66 15.94
CA SER A 37 -22.70 4.96 15.67
C SER A 37 -21.50 5.92 15.73
N LYS A 38 -21.26 6.49 16.93
CA LYS A 38 -19.90 6.78 17.39
C LYS A 38 -19.25 5.45 17.84
N GLY A 39 -19.54 4.38 17.17
CA GLY A 39 -18.77 3.16 17.16
C GLY A 39 -17.62 3.39 16.22
N GLN A 40 -16.44 3.52 16.74
CA GLN A 40 -15.18 3.35 16.04
C GLN A 40 -15.27 2.02 15.31
N LEU A 41 -15.73 2.05 14.04
CA LEU A 41 -15.63 0.91 13.15
C LEU A 41 -14.13 0.67 13.04
N ASN A 42 -13.62 -0.35 13.75
CA ASN A 42 -12.40 -1.04 13.38
C ASN A 42 -12.65 -1.66 11.98
N GLN A 43 -12.75 -0.80 10.96
CA GLN A 43 -12.70 -1.28 9.60
C GLN A 43 -11.30 -1.85 9.45
N SER A 44 -11.23 -3.18 9.37
CA SER A 44 -10.01 -3.87 9.00
C SER A 44 -9.47 -3.19 7.74
N LEU A 45 -8.24 -2.71 7.79
CA LEU A 45 -7.61 -2.09 6.64
C LEU A 45 -7.55 -3.12 5.51
N ILE A 46 -8.08 -2.77 4.35
CA ILE A 46 -8.11 -3.64 3.17
C ILE A 46 -7.34 -2.95 2.07
N PHE A 47 -6.39 -3.65 1.47
CA PHE A 47 -5.76 -3.20 0.24
C PHE A 47 -6.53 -3.78 -0.96
N ALA A 48 -7.15 -2.91 -1.74
CA ALA A 48 -7.85 -3.28 -2.97
C ALA A 48 -6.87 -3.20 -4.15
N ALA A 49 -6.14 -4.29 -4.40
CA ALA A 49 -5.20 -4.34 -5.52
C ALA A 49 -5.93 -4.03 -6.85
N PRO A 50 -5.45 -3.06 -7.66
CA PRO A 50 -6.02 -2.80 -8.98
C PRO A 50 -5.78 -4.03 -9.88
N PRO A 51 -6.56 -4.22 -10.95
CA PRO A 51 -6.28 -5.26 -11.92
C PRO A 51 -4.83 -5.14 -12.44
N PRO A 52 -4.09 -6.26 -12.58
CA PRO A 52 -2.75 -6.21 -13.13
C PRO A 52 -2.80 -5.69 -14.57
N PRO A 53 -1.84 -4.87 -15.00
CA PRO A 53 -1.76 -4.44 -16.39
C PRO A 53 -1.61 -5.67 -17.30
N PRO A 54 -2.35 -5.73 -18.42
CA PRO A 54 -2.35 -6.91 -19.30
C PRO A 54 -1.05 -7.10 -20.08
N ASP A 55 -0.23 -6.08 -20.14
CA ASP A 55 0.99 -5.98 -20.96
C ASP A 55 2.30 -6.21 -20.16
N ILE A 56 2.22 -6.66 -18.90
CA ILE A 56 3.40 -7.00 -18.11
C ILE A 56 3.83 -8.43 -18.48
N GLY A 57 4.99 -8.55 -19.12
CA GLY A 57 5.50 -9.83 -19.63
C GLY A 57 6.21 -10.71 -18.60
N GLU A 58 6.78 -10.12 -17.55
CA GLU A 58 7.61 -10.83 -16.56
C GLU A 58 7.07 -10.66 -15.14
N PRO A 59 7.14 -11.70 -14.28
CA PRO A 59 6.52 -11.66 -12.96
C PRO A 59 7.18 -10.71 -11.96
N GLY A 60 8.47 -10.45 -12.05
CA GLY A 60 9.25 -9.74 -11.05
C GLY A 60 9.69 -10.64 -9.87
N LYS A 61 10.41 -10.06 -8.93
CA LYS A 61 10.96 -10.76 -7.76
C LYS A 61 10.77 -9.93 -6.50
N ARG A 62 9.78 -10.27 -5.67
CA ARG A 62 9.51 -9.54 -4.41
C ARG A 62 10.55 -9.84 -3.33
N ALA A 63 11.01 -11.09 -3.25
CA ALA A 63 12.03 -11.52 -2.29
C ALA A 63 13.14 -12.28 -3.00
N GLU A 64 14.37 -12.17 -2.48
CA GLU A 64 15.48 -12.92 -3.04
C GLU A 64 15.24 -14.44 -2.98
N ALA A 65 15.65 -15.15 -4.02
CA ALA A 65 15.54 -16.61 -4.09
C ALA A 65 16.61 -17.31 -3.21
N GLY A 66 17.73 -16.63 -2.99
CA GLY A 66 18.85 -17.10 -2.16
C GLY A 66 20.02 -16.14 -2.30
N SER A 67 20.80 -15.97 -1.23
CA SER A 67 21.99 -15.14 -1.23
C SER A 67 23.20 -15.91 -1.72
N ARG A 68 24.01 -15.29 -2.59
CA ARG A 68 25.33 -15.75 -2.94
C ARG A 68 26.33 -15.24 -1.90
N GLY A 69 27.27 -16.05 -1.46
CA GLY A 69 28.27 -15.63 -0.48
C GLY A 69 29.07 -14.39 -0.95
N CYS A 70 29.54 -13.59 0.01
CA CYS A 70 30.40 -12.44 -0.25
C CYS A 70 31.85 -12.81 0.12
N GLY A 71 32.69 -13.02 -0.88
CA GLY A 71 34.12 -13.20 -0.68
C GLY A 71 34.59 -14.58 -0.26
N GLY A 72 33.89 -15.64 -0.62
CA GLY A 72 34.41 -17.03 -0.57
C GLY A 72 34.23 -17.79 0.74
N ASP A 73 33.72 -17.19 1.81
CA ASP A 73 33.37 -17.92 3.03
C ASP A 73 31.87 -18.22 3.05
N MET A 74 31.49 -19.30 2.37
CA MET A 74 30.12 -19.79 2.29
C MET A 74 29.52 -20.23 3.63
N ASN A 75 30.35 -20.37 4.67
CA ASN A 75 29.93 -20.81 6.00
C ASN A 75 29.57 -19.66 6.95
N LYS A 76 29.87 -18.40 6.59
CA LYS A 76 29.52 -17.25 7.40
C LYS A 76 28.15 -16.71 6.96
N PRO A 77 27.16 -16.71 7.86
CA PRO A 77 25.85 -16.10 7.51
C PRO A 77 26.03 -14.63 7.16
N LEU A 78 25.62 -14.25 5.96
CA LEU A 78 25.67 -12.85 5.48
C LEU A 78 24.69 -11.96 6.20
N THR A 79 23.72 -12.53 6.91
CA THR A 79 22.68 -11.82 7.64
C THR A 79 22.59 -12.34 9.07
N SER A 80 22.31 -11.47 10.00
CA SER A 80 21.96 -11.83 11.38
C SER A 80 20.51 -12.31 11.51
N SER A 81 19.73 -12.18 10.45
CA SER A 81 18.30 -12.51 10.37
C SER A 81 18.07 -13.67 9.39
N GLN A 82 17.09 -14.52 9.68
CA GLN A 82 16.60 -15.53 8.73
C GLN A 82 15.72 -14.89 7.63
N LYS A 83 15.37 -13.61 7.75
CA LYS A 83 14.58 -12.87 6.77
C LYS A 83 15.46 -12.46 5.59
N ARG A 84 14.89 -12.52 4.40
CA ARG A 84 15.57 -12.25 3.14
C ARG A 84 15.35 -10.82 2.68
N LEU A 85 16.21 -10.34 1.78
CA LEU A 85 15.95 -9.11 1.04
C LEU A 85 14.53 -9.17 0.46
N THR A 86 13.70 -8.17 0.77
CA THR A 86 12.29 -8.18 0.38
C THR A 86 11.82 -6.77 0.05
N ALA A 87 11.22 -6.60 -1.11
CA ALA A 87 10.49 -5.38 -1.45
C ALA A 87 9.14 -5.36 -0.74
N LEU A 88 8.81 -4.27 -0.06
CA LEU A 88 7.54 -4.13 0.65
C LEU A 88 6.43 -3.69 -0.33
N VAL A 89 6.13 -4.56 -1.30
CA VAL A 89 5.20 -4.34 -2.41
C VAL A 89 4.26 -5.53 -2.54
N PRO A 90 3.00 -5.33 -2.99
CA PRO A 90 2.08 -6.43 -3.28
C PRO A 90 2.59 -7.37 -4.37
N VAL A 91 2.13 -8.62 -4.32
CA VAL A 91 2.32 -9.61 -5.40
C VAL A 91 0.98 -10.13 -5.84
N TYR A 92 0.75 -10.20 -7.12
CA TYR A 92 -0.42 -10.83 -7.71
C TYR A 92 -0.19 -12.33 -7.80
N SER A 93 -0.79 -13.09 -6.89
CA SER A 93 -0.51 -14.52 -6.67
C SER A 93 -0.70 -15.41 -7.90
N LYS A 94 -1.57 -15.04 -8.85
CA LYS A 94 -1.78 -15.83 -10.08
C LYS A 94 -0.68 -15.67 -11.12
N SER A 95 -0.04 -14.51 -11.17
CA SER A 95 0.98 -14.15 -12.16
C SER A 95 2.36 -13.93 -11.54
N GLU A 96 2.46 -14.04 -10.21
CA GLU A 96 3.66 -13.70 -9.44
C GLU A 96 4.16 -12.28 -9.71
N LEU A 97 3.30 -11.42 -10.27
CA LEU A 97 3.64 -10.08 -10.68
C LEU A 97 3.87 -9.18 -9.45
N VAL A 98 5.05 -8.63 -9.34
CA VAL A 98 5.42 -7.62 -8.33
C VAL A 98 5.07 -6.24 -8.90
N PHE A 99 3.90 -5.72 -8.53
CA PHE A 99 3.38 -4.49 -9.10
C PHE A 99 2.57 -3.70 -8.08
N ALA A 100 2.70 -2.36 -8.13
CA ALA A 100 1.82 -1.46 -7.41
C ALA A 100 1.65 -0.12 -8.14
N ALA A 101 0.52 0.55 -7.87
CA ALA A 101 0.23 1.88 -8.37
C ALA A 101 0.68 2.98 -7.40
N THR A 102 1.02 4.13 -7.96
CA THR A 102 1.27 5.40 -7.27
C THR A 102 0.52 6.53 -7.95
N THR A 103 0.19 7.58 -7.22
CA THR A 103 -0.28 8.86 -7.80
C THR A 103 0.80 9.94 -7.77
N ALA A 104 1.92 9.68 -7.08
CA ALA A 104 3.00 10.64 -6.94
C ALA A 104 3.91 10.67 -8.18
N GLU A 105 4.42 11.88 -8.48
CA GLU A 105 5.50 12.08 -9.45
C GLU A 105 6.82 11.50 -8.97
N TYR A 106 7.03 11.55 -7.66
CA TYR A 106 8.23 11.12 -6.97
C TYR A 106 7.84 10.17 -5.83
N PRO A 107 7.52 8.89 -6.12
CA PRO A 107 7.11 7.91 -5.12
C PRO A 107 8.25 7.52 -4.18
N SER A 108 7.88 6.89 -3.07
CA SER A 108 8.82 6.27 -2.14
C SER A 108 8.73 4.76 -2.21
N PHE A 109 9.87 4.11 -2.36
CA PHE A 109 10.02 2.65 -2.40
C PHE A 109 10.54 2.16 -1.05
N SER A 110 10.03 1.03 -0.58
CA SER A 110 10.43 0.46 0.72
C SER A 110 10.92 -0.96 0.56
N PHE A 111 12.06 -1.26 1.19
CA PHE A 111 12.70 -2.56 1.15
C PHE A 111 13.12 -2.98 2.56
N TYR A 112 12.99 -4.25 2.88
CA TYR A 112 13.70 -4.83 4.00
C TYR A 112 15.05 -5.33 3.53
N VAL A 113 16.12 -4.84 4.15
CA VAL A 113 17.51 -5.15 3.82
C VAL A 113 18.16 -5.85 5.02
N PRO A 114 18.48 -7.13 4.95
CA PRO A 114 19.11 -7.88 6.05
C PRO A 114 20.64 -7.73 6.10
N TYR A 115 21.24 -7.08 5.11
CA TYR A 115 22.69 -7.02 4.93
C TYR A 115 23.31 -5.85 5.69
N SER A 116 24.49 -6.08 6.32
CA SER A 116 25.27 -5.02 6.94
C SER A 116 26.03 -4.19 5.90
N SER A 117 26.09 -2.89 6.13
CA SER A 117 26.89 -1.98 5.34
C SER A 117 28.40 -2.22 5.46
N ASP A 118 28.87 -3.07 6.37
CA ASP A 118 30.29 -3.38 6.52
C ASP A 118 30.85 -4.14 5.30
N PHE A 119 30.04 -5.02 4.71
CA PHE A 119 30.49 -5.89 3.60
C PHE A 119 29.66 -5.75 2.33
N ALA A 120 28.49 -5.12 2.38
CA ALA A 120 27.58 -4.96 1.25
C ALA A 120 27.14 -3.51 1.05
N TYR A 121 26.67 -3.21 -0.15
CA TYR A 121 25.96 -1.99 -0.45
C TYR A 121 24.77 -2.28 -1.38
N GLY A 122 23.73 -1.45 -1.32
CA GLY A 122 22.57 -1.56 -2.17
C GLY A 122 22.60 -0.55 -3.32
N GLU A 123 22.03 -0.93 -4.45
CA GLU A 123 21.80 -0.03 -5.59
C GLU A 123 20.34 -0.12 -5.99
N PHE A 124 19.69 1.04 -6.12
CA PHE A 124 18.35 1.15 -6.67
C PHE A 124 18.41 1.76 -8.06
N VAL A 125 17.71 1.14 -9.01
CA VAL A 125 17.58 1.62 -10.39
C VAL A 125 16.10 1.67 -10.75
N LEU A 126 15.67 2.76 -11.38
CA LEU A 126 14.33 2.93 -11.92
C LEU A 126 14.45 3.20 -13.41
N GLU A 127 13.76 2.42 -14.23
CA GLU A 127 13.85 2.45 -15.68
C GLU A 127 12.48 2.65 -16.33
N ASP A 128 12.50 3.41 -17.40
CA ASP A 128 11.43 3.48 -18.39
C ASP A 128 11.67 2.39 -19.43
N GLU A 129 11.00 1.26 -19.31
CA GLU A 129 11.17 0.14 -20.24
C GLU A 129 10.79 0.50 -21.69
N ALA A 130 9.77 1.36 -21.86
CA ALA A 130 9.32 1.74 -23.21
C ALA A 130 10.37 2.56 -23.98
N GLN A 131 11.22 3.30 -23.25
CA GLN A 131 12.29 4.12 -23.83
C GLN A 131 13.68 3.50 -23.61
N ASN A 132 13.77 2.37 -22.91
CA ASN A 132 15.03 1.75 -22.49
C ASN A 132 15.98 2.76 -21.82
N GLN A 133 15.42 3.57 -20.93
CA GLN A 133 16.11 4.69 -20.29
C GLN A 133 16.09 4.57 -18.77
N THR A 134 17.26 4.68 -18.14
CA THR A 134 17.36 4.82 -16.68
C THR A 134 16.88 6.20 -16.26
N ILE A 135 15.84 6.24 -15.43
CA ILE A 135 15.25 7.46 -14.88
C ILE A 135 16.01 7.91 -13.64
N TYR A 136 16.41 6.95 -12.81
CA TYR A 136 17.09 7.23 -11.55
C TYR A 136 17.93 6.04 -11.11
N LYS A 137 19.13 6.35 -10.60
CA LYS A 137 20.04 5.36 -10.00
C LYS A 137 20.67 5.97 -8.76
N THR A 138 20.77 5.21 -7.68
CA THR A 138 21.43 5.61 -6.45
C THR A 138 21.97 4.42 -5.67
N SER A 139 23.04 4.66 -4.91
CA SER A 139 23.58 3.68 -3.97
C SER A 139 23.04 3.93 -2.57
N LEU A 140 22.77 2.85 -1.85
CA LEU A 140 22.21 2.88 -0.50
C LEU A 140 23.28 2.45 0.50
N ALA A 141 23.36 3.20 1.61
CA ALA A 141 24.14 2.84 2.78
C ALA A 141 23.20 2.70 3.98
N GLY A 142 23.59 1.86 4.92
CA GLY A 142 22.77 1.58 6.10
C GLY A 142 22.08 0.22 5.96
N ALA A 143 21.78 -0.43 7.05
CA ALA A 143 21.13 -1.72 7.25
C ALA A 143 21.69 -2.38 8.53
N PRO A 144 21.09 -3.46 9.03
CA PRO A 144 19.87 -4.09 8.53
C PRO A 144 18.61 -3.37 9.00
N GLY A 145 17.52 -3.50 8.23
CA GLY A 145 16.22 -2.94 8.57
C GLY A 145 15.38 -2.54 7.36
N VAL A 146 14.31 -1.81 7.61
CA VAL A 146 13.44 -1.26 6.57
C VAL A 146 14.00 0.07 6.07
N VAL A 147 14.41 0.08 4.81
CA VAL A 147 14.90 1.24 4.07
C VAL A 147 13.75 1.86 3.28
N ASN A 148 13.62 3.18 3.32
CA ASN A 148 12.69 3.92 2.46
C ASN A 148 13.48 4.85 1.54
N LEU A 149 13.39 4.61 0.25
CA LEU A 149 14.00 5.41 -0.79
C LEU A 149 12.94 6.27 -1.46
N ARG A 150 13.07 7.58 -1.41
CA ARG A 150 12.22 8.51 -2.14
C ARG A 150 12.90 8.92 -3.43
N LEU A 151 12.17 8.85 -4.54
CA LEU A 151 12.62 9.42 -5.80
C LEU A 151 12.79 10.95 -5.63
N PRO A 152 13.98 11.50 -5.86
CA PRO A 152 14.22 12.93 -5.65
C PRO A 152 13.60 13.77 -6.77
N SER A 153 13.23 15.00 -6.46
CA SER A 153 12.63 15.93 -7.43
C SER A 153 13.55 16.34 -8.59
N LYS A 154 14.85 16.05 -8.49
CA LYS A 154 15.82 16.23 -9.59
C LYS A 154 15.77 15.10 -10.63
N ALA A 155 15.21 13.94 -10.29
CA ALA A 155 14.93 12.89 -11.28
C ALA A 155 13.78 13.30 -12.20
N ALA A 156 13.67 12.65 -13.36
CA ALA A 156 12.49 12.84 -14.20
C ALA A 156 11.23 12.38 -13.44
N PRO A 157 10.14 13.18 -13.46
CA PRO A 157 8.90 12.79 -12.80
C PRO A 157 8.25 11.61 -13.52
N LEU A 158 7.62 10.71 -12.76
CA LEU A 158 6.83 9.65 -13.39
C LEU A 158 5.63 10.25 -14.13
N GLU A 159 5.38 9.79 -15.35
CA GLU A 159 4.26 10.23 -16.18
C GLU A 159 3.00 9.40 -15.87
N ILE A 160 1.84 10.07 -15.91
CA ILE A 160 0.54 9.42 -15.68
C ILE A 160 0.27 8.35 -16.74
N GLY A 161 -0.20 7.18 -16.30
CA GLY A 161 -0.49 6.03 -17.14
C GLY A 161 0.75 5.22 -17.56
N LYS A 162 1.94 5.73 -17.33
CA LYS A 162 3.18 5.08 -17.73
C LYS A 162 3.68 4.12 -16.66
N ARG A 163 4.20 2.99 -17.11
CA ARG A 163 4.81 1.94 -16.29
C ARG A 163 6.32 2.09 -16.30
N TYR A 164 6.93 1.81 -15.15
CA TYR A 164 8.37 1.79 -14.96
C TYR A 164 8.75 0.50 -14.26
N ARG A 165 9.97 -0.02 -14.55
CA ARG A 165 10.56 -1.15 -13.85
C ARG A 165 11.59 -0.64 -12.84
N TRP A 166 11.57 -1.21 -11.65
CA TRP A 166 12.55 -0.91 -10.63
C TRP A 166 13.32 -2.17 -10.25
N TYR A 167 14.60 -1.98 -9.96
CA TYR A 167 15.53 -3.00 -9.49
C TYR A 167 16.16 -2.53 -8.19
N PHE A 168 16.34 -3.44 -7.26
CA PHE A 168 17.11 -3.20 -6.07
C PHE A 168 18.09 -4.34 -5.87
N ASN A 169 19.37 -4.06 -6.11
CA ASN A 169 20.49 -4.98 -6.11
C ASN A 169 21.34 -4.77 -4.88
N ILE A 170 21.77 -5.85 -4.25
CA ILE A 170 22.79 -5.84 -3.19
C ILE A 170 24.09 -6.39 -3.75
N TYR A 171 25.14 -5.61 -3.59
CA TYR A 171 26.50 -5.94 -4.05
C TYR A 171 27.42 -6.25 -2.88
N CYS A 172 28.31 -7.21 -3.04
CA CYS A 172 29.45 -7.44 -2.17
C CYS A 172 30.51 -6.35 -2.39
N LYS A 173 30.98 -5.69 -1.33
CA LYS A 173 32.01 -4.63 -1.43
C LYS A 173 33.36 -5.15 -1.92
N LYS A 174 33.66 -6.44 -1.67
CA LYS A 174 34.96 -7.03 -1.97
C LYS A 174 35.21 -7.22 -3.47
N ASP A 175 34.18 -7.64 -4.20
CA ASP A 175 34.30 -8.07 -5.59
C ASP A 175 33.22 -7.46 -6.52
N ASN A 176 32.34 -6.61 -5.98
CA ASN A 176 31.24 -5.98 -6.70
C ASN A 176 30.27 -6.96 -7.36
N GLN A 177 30.20 -8.21 -6.86
CA GLN A 177 29.23 -9.19 -7.34
C GLN A 177 27.86 -8.93 -6.72
N ILE A 178 26.81 -9.12 -7.51
CA ILE A 178 25.43 -9.13 -7.00
C ILE A 178 25.23 -10.37 -6.13
N ILE A 179 24.91 -10.17 -4.86
CA ILE A 179 24.66 -11.25 -3.90
C ILE A 179 23.19 -11.49 -3.63
N ALA A 180 22.34 -10.47 -3.87
CA ALA A 180 20.90 -10.56 -3.75
C ALA A 180 20.25 -9.47 -4.62
N ASP A 181 19.04 -9.73 -5.11
CA ASP A 181 18.29 -8.78 -5.90
C ASP A 181 16.78 -8.97 -5.71
N VAL A 182 16.03 -7.88 -5.88
CA VAL A 182 14.57 -7.86 -6.04
C VAL A 182 14.20 -6.85 -7.11
N GLU A 183 13.05 -7.08 -7.78
CA GLU A 183 12.60 -6.24 -8.87
C GLU A 183 11.08 -6.24 -9.01
N GLY A 184 10.54 -5.24 -9.65
CA GLY A 184 9.11 -5.14 -9.91
C GLY A 184 8.75 -3.88 -10.67
N TYR A 185 7.46 -3.58 -10.68
CA TYR A 185 6.90 -2.51 -11.49
C TYR A 185 6.14 -1.49 -10.66
N VAL A 186 6.16 -0.26 -11.14
CA VAL A 186 5.31 0.83 -10.66
C VAL A 186 4.64 1.51 -11.84
N ARG A 187 3.35 1.85 -11.71
CA ARG A 187 2.64 2.70 -12.66
C ARG A 187 2.06 3.91 -11.95
N ARG A 188 2.25 5.08 -12.54
CA ARG A 188 1.61 6.28 -12.03
C ARG A 188 0.19 6.38 -12.57
N GLU A 189 -0.78 6.48 -11.64
CA GLU A 189 -2.20 6.64 -11.93
C GLU A 189 -2.64 8.08 -11.72
N GLN A 190 -3.69 8.46 -12.45
CA GLN A 190 -4.36 9.74 -12.22
C GLN A 190 -5.16 9.69 -10.93
N LEU A 191 -4.90 10.62 -10.01
CA LEU A 191 -5.74 10.79 -8.84
C LEU A 191 -7.10 11.38 -9.26
N ASN A 192 -8.18 10.62 -9.05
CA ASN A 192 -9.52 11.10 -9.38
C ASN A 192 -9.98 12.21 -8.40
N SER A 193 -10.86 13.09 -8.87
CA SER A 193 -11.31 14.27 -8.12
C SER A 193 -12.06 13.91 -6.83
N ALA A 194 -12.84 12.83 -6.81
CA ALA A 194 -13.58 12.38 -5.64
C ALA A 194 -12.63 11.93 -4.52
N LEU A 195 -11.64 11.09 -4.86
CA LEU A 195 -10.62 10.65 -3.90
C LEU A 195 -9.77 11.84 -3.41
N LYS A 196 -9.41 12.77 -4.30
CA LYS A 196 -8.68 13.99 -3.93
C LYS A 196 -9.43 14.77 -2.85
N SER A 197 -10.73 15.02 -3.06
CA SER A 197 -11.56 15.73 -2.08
C SER A 197 -11.71 15.00 -0.75
N GLN A 198 -11.73 13.65 -0.76
CA GLN A 198 -11.75 12.85 0.46
C GLN A 198 -10.40 12.96 1.21
N LEU A 199 -9.28 12.86 0.50
CA LEU A 199 -7.94 12.95 1.08
C LEU A 199 -7.65 14.32 1.71
N GLU A 200 -8.17 15.40 1.14
CA GLU A 200 -8.03 16.76 1.69
C GLU A 200 -8.68 16.91 3.07
N LYS A 201 -9.78 16.20 3.32
CA LYS A 201 -10.53 16.23 4.59
C LYS A 201 -10.13 15.11 5.57
N ALA A 202 -9.35 14.14 5.11
CA ALA A 202 -9.03 12.94 5.86
C ALA A 202 -7.97 13.18 6.94
N THR A 203 -8.16 12.53 8.09
CA THR A 203 -7.11 12.40 9.11
C THR A 203 -5.95 11.53 8.59
N PRO A 204 -4.77 11.57 9.21
CA PRO A 204 -3.64 10.74 8.78
C PRO A 204 -3.98 9.24 8.67
N ASN A 205 -4.69 8.65 9.64
CA ASN A 205 -5.11 7.25 9.58
C ASN A 205 -6.12 6.99 8.45
N GLN A 206 -7.09 7.90 8.26
CA GLN A 206 -8.04 7.78 7.16
C GLN A 206 -7.36 7.84 5.79
N ARG A 207 -6.27 8.60 5.63
CA ARG A 207 -5.50 8.64 4.38
C ARG A 207 -4.89 7.28 4.04
N VAL A 208 -4.36 6.55 5.03
CA VAL A 208 -3.86 5.17 4.80
C VAL A 208 -4.96 4.30 4.22
N SER A 209 -6.13 4.29 4.87
CA SER A 209 -7.28 3.49 4.43
C SER A 209 -7.81 3.91 3.06
N LEU A 210 -7.89 5.20 2.78
CA LEU A 210 -8.34 5.72 1.48
C LEU A 210 -7.40 5.32 0.35
N TYR A 211 -6.08 5.48 0.53
CA TYR A 211 -5.12 5.03 -0.47
C TYR A 211 -5.17 3.52 -0.67
N ALA A 212 -5.19 2.74 0.41
CA ALA A 212 -5.25 1.28 0.34
C ALA A 212 -6.53 0.79 -0.35
N ALA A 213 -7.70 1.33 0.00
CA ALA A 213 -8.98 0.97 -0.60
C ALA A 213 -9.09 1.34 -2.10
N ASN A 214 -8.27 2.28 -2.57
CA ASN A 214 -8.19 2.67 -3.98
C ASN A 214 -6.98 2.06 -4.72
N GLY A 215 -6.27 1.09 -4.12
CA GLY A 215 -5.17 0.37 -4.74
C GLY A 215 -3.88 1.19 -4.90
N ILE A 216 -3.78 2.33 -4.24
CA ILE A 216 -2.64 3.24 -4.31
C ILE A 216 -1.64 2.86 -3.20
N TRP A 217 -0.80 1.88 -3.49
CA TRP A 217 0.05 1.22 -2.48
C TRP A 217 1.14 2.13 -1.92
N TYR A 218 1.89 2.81 -2.79
CA TYR A 218 3.06 3.56 -2.37
C TYR A 218 2.71 4.72 -1.42
N GLU A 219 1.60 5.42 -1.66
CA GLU A 219 1.10 6.47 -0.77
C GLU A 219 0.54 5.90 0.53
N ALA A 220 -0.16 4.75 0.46
CA ALA A 220 -0.67 4.07 1.65
C ALA A 220 0.49 3.66 2.57
N LEU A 221 1.52 3.03 2.01
CA LEU A 221 2.69 2.57 2.76
C LEU A 221 3.49 3.74 3.34
N ARG A 222 3.68 4.83 2.57
CA ARG A 222 4.33 6.04 3.04
C ARG A 222 3.57 6.69 4.19
N ALA A 223 2.24 6.83 4.05
CA ALA A 223 1.40 7.41 5.10
C ALA A 223 1.43 6.57 6.39
N ALA A 224 1.35 5.23 6.27
CA ALA A 224 1.46 4.32 7.40
C ALA A 224 2.85 4.37 8.07
N SER A 225 3.92 4.46 7.27
CA SER A 225 5.29 4.63 7.78
C SER A 225 5.47 5.94 8.56
N GLU A 226 4.84 7.03 8.11
CA GLU A 226 4.87 8.32 8.80
C GLU A 226 4.09 8.28 10.12
N LEU A 227 2.91 7.65 10.14
CA LEU A 227 2.16 7.43 11.37
C LEU A 227 2.96 6.63 12.39
N ARG A 228 3.61 5.54 11.98
CA ARG A 228 4.47 4.75 12.86
C ARG A 228 5.61 5.59 13.45
N ARG A 229 6.16 6.53 12.69
CA ARG A 229 7.23 7.43 13.14
C ARG A 229 6.73 8.45 14.17
N THR A 230 5.53 9.01 13.97
CA THR A 230 4.95 10.06 14.82
C THR A 230 4.17 9.51 16.00
N ASN A 231 3.62 8.30 15.88
CA ASN A 231 2.87 7.60 16.91
C ASN A 231 3.25 6.13 16.94
N GLY A 232 4.14 5.74 17.84
CA GLY A 232 4.61 4.35 17.98
C GLY A 232 3.53 3.32 18.35
N GLN A 233 2.33 3.76 18.77
CA GLN A 233 1.18 2.90 19.05
C GLN A 233 0.26 2.73 17.82
N ASP A 234 0.54 3.42 16.71
CA ASP A 234 -0.27 3.28 15.50
C ASP A 234 -0.07 1.93 14.84
N THR A 235 -1.18 1.26 14.52
CA THR A 235 -1.19 -0.09 13.96
C THR A 235 -1.34 -0.12 12.44
N SER A 236 -1.50 1.04 11.79
CA SER A 236 -1.76 1.12 10.34
C SER A 236 -0.65 0.49 9.51
N TRP A 237 0.61 0.65 9.92
CA TRP A 237 1.76 0.02 9.26
C TRP A 237 1.66 -1.51 9.26
N ALA A 238 1.46 -2.11 10.44
CA ALA A 238 1.35 -3.55 10.58
C ALA A 238 0.11 -4.10 9.85
N ALA A 239 -1.04 -3.42 10.01
CA ALA A 239 -2.28 -3.79 9.34
C ALA A 239 -2.14 -3.73 7.81
N LEU A 240 -1.50 -2.70 7.26
CA LEU A 240 -1.29 -2.58 5.81
C LEU A 240 -0.37 -3.69 5.28
N LEU A 241 0.75 -3.96 5.92
CA LEU A 241 1.66 -5.04 5.54
C LEU A 241 0.98 -6.41 5.58
N GLN A 242 0.13 -6.64 6.57
CA GLN A 242 -0.63 -7.89 6.71
C GLN A 242 -1.55 -8.14 5.50
N THR A 243 -2.13 -7.10 4.90
CA THR A 243 -3.05 -7.25 3.75
C THR A 243 -2.38 -7.88 2.52
N VAL A 244 -1.06 -7.84 2.45
CA VAL A 244 -0.26 -8.36 1.32
C VAL A 244 0.74 -9.44 1.73
N GLY A 245 0.57 -10.02 2.94
CA GLY A 245 1.42 -11.11 3.44
C GLY A 245 2.85 -10.69 3.80
N LEU A 246 3.02 -9.46 4.30
CA LEU A 246 4.31 -8.88 4.73
C LEU A 246 4.34 -8.60 6.24
N ASN A 247 3.48 -9.25 7.03
CA ASN A 247 3.37 -9.06 8.48
C ASN A 247 4.70 -9.28 9.23
N ASP A 248 5.56 -10.16 8.75
CA ASP A 248 6.86 -10.46 9.36
C ASP A 248 7.80 -9.24 9.41
N PHE A 249 7.57 -8.24 8.55
CA PHE A 249 8.36 -7.01 8.50
C PHE A 249 7.77 -5.85 9.32
N ALA A 250 6.62 -6.07 9.96
CA ALA A 250 5.90 -5.02 10.68
C ALA A 250 6.70 -4.45 11.87
N THR A 251 7.50 -5.29 12.53
CA THR A 251 8.30 -4.92 13.71
C THR A 251 9.74 -4.55 13.39
N GLU A 252 10.18 -4.74 12.14
CA GLU A 252 11.56 -4.43 11.75
C GLU A 252 11.89 -2.95 11.95
N PRO A 253 13.13 -2.63 12.38
CA PRO A 253 13.55 -1.25 12.57
C PRO A 253 13.56 -0.50 11.23
N LYS A 254 13.12 0.75 11.27
CA LYS A 254 13.30 1.67 10.14
C LYS A 254 14.72 2.24 10.23
N VAL A 255 15.45 2.12 9.15
CA VAL A 255 16.82 2.65 9.02
C VAL A 255 16.86 3.76 7.99
N GLU A 256 17.76 4.71 8.20
CA GLU A 256 17.96 5.78 7.24
C GLU A 256 18.56 5.24 5.94
N CYS A 257 18.05 5.77 4.85
CA CYS A 257 18.51 5.47 3.50
C CYS A 257 19.37 6.63 3.00
N CYS A 258 20.35 6.26 2.24
CA CYS A 258 21.02 7.16 1.30
C CYS A 258 21.79 8.32 1.95
N ASN A 259 23.12 8.29 1.87
CA ASN A 259 23.95 9.46 2.07
C ASN A 259 23.66 10.44 0.92
N LEU A 260 23.05 11.58 1.25
CA LEU A 260 22.75 12.65 0.28
C LEU A 260 24.02 13.27 -0.33
N GLU A 261 25.21 12.94 0.18
CA GLU A 261 26.49 13.53 -0.21
C GLU A 261 27.21 12.84 -1.39
N SER A 262 26.74 11.69 -1.88
CA SER A 262 27.43 10.97 -2.99
C SER A 262 26.90 11.28 -4.38
N GLN A 263 26.37 12.49 -4.60
CA GLN A 263 25.83 12.91 -5.90
C GLN A 263 26.48 14.22 -6.35
N GLN A 264 27.80 14.19 -6.52
CA GLN A 264 28.52 15.14 -7.36
C GLN A 264 28.93 14.49 -8.68
#